data_54cedf4508a1e3a18037bbf9ae6fd47f
#
_entry.id   54cedf4508a1e3a18037bbf9ae6fd47f
#
_cell.length_a   1.000
_cell.length_b   1.000
_cell.length_c   1.000
_cell.angle_alpha   90.00
_cell.angle_beta   90.00
_cell.angle_gamma   90.00
#
_symmetry.space_group_name_H-M   'P 1'
#
loop_
_entity.id
_entity.type
_entity.pdbx_description
1 polymer ?
#
loop_
_entity_poly.entity_id
_entity_poly.type
_entity_poly.pdbx_seq_one_letter_code
_entity_poly.pdbx_strand_id
1 'polypeptide(L)'
;VLAIILGGGKGSRLYPLTKMRAKPAVPLAGKYRLIDIPISNCINSGINKMYVLTQFNSASLNRHIGRTYNLSAPFGQGFVEVLAAQQTPESPKWFEGTADAVRKYQWLFQEWDVDEYLILSGDQLYRMDYSLFVDYHRSNGADLTVAALPVDESQAEGFGLMRTDELGNIKEFCEKPSGDKLKAMAVDTSKFGLSPESSKQRPYLASMGIYVFSRDTLFDLLNKFPSYTDFGKDIIPESLKRNDVLKSYVFDDYWEDIGTIGAFFESNLALTKQPKPPFSFYDEKFPIYTRPRYLPPSKLVDAQITDS
;
A
#
# COMPACT_ATOMS: atom_id res chain seq x y z
N VAL A 1 -2.80 2.76 -16.72
CA VAL A 1 -2.93 2.63 -15.25
C VAL A 1 -2.84 3.99 -14.58
N LEU A 2 -3.72 4.26 -13.62
CA LEU A 2 -3.66 5.41 -12.74
C LEU A 2 -3.49 4.92 -11.30
N ALA A 3 -2.49 5.43 -10.59
CA ALA A 3 -2.27 5.07 -9.18
C ALA A 3 -2.97 6.06 -8.24
N ILE A 4 -3.62 5.54 -7.20
CA ILE A 4 -4.26 6.31 -6.14
C ILE A 4 -3.65 5.86 -4.81
N ILE A 5 -2.88 6.73 -4.18
CA ILE A 5 -2.16 6.44 -2.93
C ILE A 5 -2.95 7.03 -1.76
N LEU A 6 -3.37 6.18 -0.85
CA LEU A 6 -4.14 6.56 0.32
C LEU A 6 -3.22 7.08 1.42
N GLY A 7 -3.06 8.38 1.50
CA GLY A 7 -2.23 9.08 2.48
C GLY A 7 -3.00 9.60 3.71
N GLY A 8 -4.22 9.13 3.90
CA GLY A 8 -5.11 9.52 4.98
C GLY A 8 -4.97 8.68 6.25
N GLY A 9 -5.67 9.10 7.30
CA GLY A 9 -5.70 8.42 8.59
C GLY A 9 -5.08 9.23 9.72
N LYS A 10 -5.66 9.12 10.94
CA LYS A 10 -5.22 9.90 12.12
C LYS A 10 -3.82 9.52 12.59
N GLY A 11 -3.37 8.28 12.36
CA GLY A 11 -2.06 7.79 12.80
C GLY A 11 -1.89 7.78 14.33
N SER A 12 -2.95 7.63 15.09
CA SER A 12 -2.92 7.72 16.57
C SER A 12 -2.01 6.68 17.23
N ARG A 13 -1.88 5.50 16.62
CA ARG A 13 -1.00 4.42 17.12
C ARG A 13 0.49 4.72 16.92
N LEU A 14 0.83 5.72 16.11
CA LEU A 14 2.20 6.21 15.88
C LEU A 14 2.50 7.51 16.64
N TYR A 15 1.62 7.95 17.54
CA TYR A 15 1.92 9.10 18.39
C TYR A 15 3.15 8.77 19.31
N PRO A 16 4.14 9.69 19.47
CA PRO A 16 4.10 11.11 19.09
C PRO A 16 4.62 11.45 17.69
N LEU A 17 5.04 10.49 16.86
CA LEU A 17 5.60 10.75 15.52
C LEU A 17 4.59 11.46 14.60
N THR A 18 3.31 11.22 14.81
CA THR A 18 2.20 11.80 14.03
C THR A 18 1.59 13.06 14.65
N LYS A 19 2.17 13.58 15.75
CA LYS A 19 1.66 14.80 16.43
C LYS A 19 1.51 15.98 15.47
N MET A 20 2.49 16.19 14.58
CA MET A 20 2.59 17.36 13.70
C MET A 20 2.65 16.98 12.22
N ARG A 21 2.39 15.73 11.86
CA ARG A 21 2.47 15.24 10.47
C ARG A 21 1.58 14.04 10.22
N ALA A 22 1.14 13.88 8.97
CA ALA A 22 0.44 12.69 8.52
C ALA A 22 1.34 11.44 8.63
N LYS A 23 0.73 10.27 8.83
CA LYS A 23 1.44 8.98 8.91
C LYS A 23 2.40 8.76 7.73
N PRO A 24 2.02 8.97 6.45
CA PRO A 24 2.92 8.81 5.31
C PRO A 24 4.10 9.79 5.28
N ALA A 25 4.04 10.87 6.04
CA ALA A 25 5.13 11.84 6.16
C ALA A 25 6.13 11.51 7.28
N VAL A 26 5.95 10.40 8.00
CA VAL A 26 6.88 9.94 9.05
C VAL A 26 8.22 9.59 8.39
N PRO A 27 9.35 10.14 8.92
CA PRO A 27 10.68 9.84 8.41
C PRO A 27 11.07 8.38 8.66
N LEU A 28 11.74 7.77 7.69
CA LEU A 28 12.28 6.42 7.76
C LEU A 28 13.73 6.43 7.25
N ALA A 29 14.61 5.61 7.84
CA ALA A 29 16.00 5.47 7.39
C ALA A 29 16.72 6.82 7.13
N GLY A 30 16.54 7.78 8.02
CA GLY A 30 17.19 9.09 7.99
C GLY A 30 16.54 10.08 7.03
N LYS A 31 16.67 9.93 5.71
CA LYS A 31 16.21 10.94 4.73
C LYS A 31 14.86 10.67 4.10
N TYR A 32 14.41 9.41 4.06
CA TYR A 32 13.17 8.99 3.39
C TYR A 32 11.92 9.29 4.22
N ARG A 33 10.76 9.21 3.58
CA ARG A 33 9.45 9.19 4.23
C ARG A 33 8.68 7.97 3.75
N LEU A 34 7.71 7.49 4.52
CA LEU A 34 6.92 6.32 4.15
C LEU A 34 6.28 6.45 2.77
N ILE A 35 5.78 7.64 2.43
CA ILE A 35 5.18 7.92 1.12
C ILE A 35 6.16 7.75 -0.06
N ASP A 36 7.47 7.87 0.18
CA ASP A 36 8.46 7.72 -0.88
C ASP A 36 8.49 6.28 -1.41
N ILE A 37 8.06 5.31 -0.63
CA ILE A 37 8.01 3.89 -1.00
C ILE A 37 7.01 3.63 -2.14
N PRO A 38 5.69 3.84 -1.98
CA PRO A 38 4.74 3.55 -3.04
C PRO A 38 4.95 4.46 -4.28
N ILE A 39 5.35 5.72 -4.10
CA ILE A 39 5.64 6.60 -5.24
C ILE A 39 6.84 6.08 -6.03
N SER A 40 7.93 5.65 -5.37
CA SER A 40 9.09 5.11 -6.05
C SER A 40 8.80 3.78 -6.75
N ASN A 41 8.02 2.90 -6.12
CA ASN A 41 7.58 1.66 -6.74
C ASN A 41 6.76 1.95 -8.01
N CYS A 42 5.86 2.95 -8.00
CA CYS A 42 5.14 3.39 -9.20
C CYS A 42 6.09 3.87 -10.30
N ILE A 43 7.03 4.77 -9.98
CA ILE A 43 8.00 5.31 -10.95
C ILE A 43 8.82 4.16 -11.57
N ASN A 44 9.35 3.26 -10.75
CA ASN A 44 10.14 2.12 -11.20
C ASN A 44 9.33 1.13 -12.05
N SER A 45 8.02 1.07 -11.85
CA SER A 45 7.08 0.24 -12.62
C SER A 45 6.51 0.94 -13.86
N GLY A 46 7.00 2.13 -14.22
CA GLY A 46 6.51 2.90 -15.36
C GLY A 46 5.13 3.55 -15.16
N ILE A 47 4.58 3.53 -13.94
CA ILE A 47 3.32 4.18 -13.60
C ILE A 47 3.62 5.60 -13.16
N ASN A 48 3.35 6.57 -14.04
CA ASN A 48 3.75 7.97 -13.88
C ASN A 48 2.59 8.94 -13.57
N LYS A 49 1.36 8.44 -13.49
CA LYS A 49 0.17 9.22 -13.13
C LYS A 49 -0.30 8.80 -11.74
N MET A 50 -0.13 9.68 -10.76
CA MET A 50 -0.37 9.35 -9.36
C MET A 50 -1.11 10.45 -8.63
N TYR A 51 -2.20 10.09 -7.96
CA TYR A 51 -2.88 10.95 -6.98
C TYR A 51 -2.61 10.45 -5.56
N VAL A 52 -2.33 11.38 -4.66
CA VAL A 52 -2.14 11.09 -3.23
C VAL A 52 -3.27 11.73 -2.43
N LEU A 53 -4.16 10.92 -1.88
CA LEU A 53 -5.29 11.40 -1.08
C LEU A 53 -4.85 11.67 0.36
N THR A 54 -5.02 12.90 0.84
CA THR A 54 -4.55 13.31 2.17
C THR A 54 -5.69 13.90 3.00
N GLN A 55 -5.58 13.79 4.33
CA GLN A 55 -6.61 14.27 5.24
C GLN A 55 -6.02 15.00 6.46
N PHE A 56 -5.48 14.26 7.43
CA PHE A 56 -4.98 14.82 8.70
C PHE A 56 -3.52 15.24 8.62
N ASN A 57 -3.18 16.39 9.24
CA ASN A 57 -1.81 16.89 9.37
C ASN A 57 -0.98 16.86 8.06
N SER A 58 -1.64 17.12 6.92
CA SER A 58 -1.07 16.87 5.59
C SER A 58 -0.04 17.90 5.13
N ALA A 59 0.08 19.05 5.77
CA ALA A 59 0.93 20.16 5.32
C ALA A 59 2.40 19.74 5.05
N SER A 60 2.99 18.92 5.93
CA SER A 60 4.36 18.44 5.75
C SER A 60 4.48 17.39 4.64
N LEU A 61 3.44 16.58 4.42
CA LEU A 61 3.34 15.62 3.34
C LEU A 61 3.23 16.33 1.98
N ASN A 62 2.29 17.27 1.86
CA ASN A 62 2.07 18.03 0.65
C ASN A 62 3.33 18.80 0.23
N ARG A 63 4.01 19.43 1.19
CA ARG A 63 5.29 20.11 0.95
C ARG A 63 6.39 19.15 0.50
N HIS A 64 6.44 17.95 1.07
CA HIS A 64 7.44 16.94 0.68
C HIS A 64 7.19 16.49 -0.76
N ILE A 65 5.98 16.07 -1.08
CA ILE A 65 5.60 15.60 -2.43
C ILE A 65 5.87 16.68 -3.48
N GLY A 66 5.34 17.89 -3.29
CA GLY A 66 5.46 18.96 -4.26
C GLY A 66 6.89 19.47 -4.48
N ARG A 67 7.84 19.17 -3.56
CA ARG A 67 9.26 19.52 -3.71
C ARG A 67 10.14 18.36 -4.16
N THR A 68 9.64 17.13 -4.11
CA THR A 68 10.40 15.91 -4.41
C THR A 68 10.09 15.42 -5.81
N TYR A 69 8.80 15.35 -6.15
CA TYR A 69 8.32 14.67 -7.34
C TYR A 69 7.77 15.67 -8.35
N ASN A 70 8.66 16.21 -9.17
CA ASN A 70 8.29 17.01 -10.34
C ASN A 70 8.57 16.18 -11.59
N LEU A 71 7.58 15.40 -12.03
CA LEU A 71 7.69 14.47 -13.15
C LEU A 71 7.44 15.13 -14.52
N SER A 72 7.09 16.42 -14.55
CA SER A 72 6.60 17.08 -15.78
C SER A 72 7.67 17.36 -16.84
N ALA A 73 8.96 17.46 -16.48
CA ALA A 73 9.99 17.84 -17.43
C ALA A 73 10.85 16.67 -17.95
N PRO A 74 11.43 15.79 -17.12
CA PRO A 74 12.30 14.71 -17.60
C PRO A 74 11.55 13.39 -17.92
N PHE A 75 10.33 13.19 -17.41
CA PHE A 75 9.62 11.92 -17.49
C PHE A 75 8.34 11.96 -18.36
N GLY A 76 8.16 13.01 -19.16
CA GLY A 76 7.00 13.14 -20.05
C GLY A 76 5.74 13.64 -19.32
N GLN A 77 4.56 13.11 -19.71
CA GLN A 77 3.25 13.55 -19.18
C GLN A 77 2.90 12.93 -17.82
N GLY A 78 3.86 12.75 -16.93
CA GLY A 78 3.65 12.22 -15.60
C GLY A 78 3.36 13.32 -14.56
N PHE A 79 2.69 12.93 -13.47
CA PHE A 79 2.44 13.80 -12.32
C PHE A 79 2.34 13.01 -11.01
N VAL A 80 2.64 13.67 -9.90
CA VAL A 80 2.27 13.26 -8.55
C VAL A 80 1.52 14.42 -7.92
N GLU A 81 0.20 14.31 -7.85
CA GLU A 81 -0.67 15.36 -7.37
C GLU A 81 -1.31 14.99 -6.03
N VAL A 82 -1.39 15.96 -5.13
CA VAL A 82 -1.98 15.77 -3.80
C VAL A 82 -3.41 16.30 -3.80
N LEU A 83 -4.34 15.42 -3.45
CA LEU A 83 -5.76 15.74 -3.26
C LEU A 83 -6.09 15.72 -1.76
N ALA A 84 -6.33 16.90 -1.22
CA ALA A 84 -6.70 17.04 0.19
C ALA A 84 -8.20 16.84 0.40
N ALA A 85 -8.59 16.17 1.49
CA ALA A 85 -10.01 16.09 1.85
C ALA A 85 -10.63 17.47 1.91
N GLN A 86 -11.75 17.64 1.24
CA GLN A 86 -12.52 18.88 1.16
C GLN A 86 -13.88 18.71 1.84
N GLN A 87 -14.31 19.75 2.50
CA GLN A 87 -15.70 19.88 2.99
C GLN A 87 -16.45 20.77 2.02
N THR A 88 -17.60 20.30 1.55
CA THR A 88 -18.53 21.09 0.73
C THR A 88 -19.86 21.23 1.48
N PRO A 89 -20.72 22.20 1.12
CA PRO A 89 -22.05 22.30 1.73
C PRO A 89 -22.86 21.01 1.64
N GLU A 90 -22.70 20.25 0.54
CA GLU A 90 -23.38 18.96 0.32
C GLU A 90 -22.69 17.78 1.03
N SER A 91 -21.40 17.92 1.35
CA SER A 91 -20.59 16.88 2.02
C SER A 91 -19.69 17.49 3.09
N PRO A 92 -20.23 17.79 4.29
CA PRO A 92 -19.47 18.44 5.36
C PRO A 92 -18.52 17.51 6.09
N LYS A 93 -18.55 16.21 5.76
CA LYS A 93 -17.72 15.19 6.42
C LYS A 93 -16.38 15.01 5.71
N TRP A 94 -15.36 14.73 6.51
CA TRP A 94 -14.06 14.22 6.04
C TRP A 94 -14.23 12.84 5.40
N PHE A 95 -13.14 12.26 4.85
CA PHE A 95 -13.18 10.87 4.38
C PHE A 95 -13.57 9.93 5.52
N GLU A 96 -14.63 9.17 5.32
CA GLU A 96 -15.14 8.21 6.31
C GLU A 96 -14.44 6.85 6.22
N GLY A 97 -13.67 6.62 5.14
CA GLY A 97 -12.90 5.41 4.91
C GLY A 97 -12.10 5.47 3.61
N THR A 98 -11.47 4.36 3.29
CA THR A 98 -10.57 4.24 2.13
C THR A 98 -11.32 4.32 0.80
N ALA A 99 -12.46 3.65 0.68
CA ALA A 99 -13.30 3.69 -0.52
C ALA A 99 -14.06 5.03 -0.65
N ASP A 100 -14.47 5.62 0.46
CA ASP A 100 -15.11 6.95 0.46
C ASP A 100 -14.14 8.04 -0.05
N ALA A 101 -12.87 7.95 0.31
CA ALA A 101 -11.85 8.87 -0.18
C ALA A 101 -11.73 8.82 -1.72
N VAL A 102 -11.74 7.63 -2.31
CA VAL A 102 -11.70 7.45 -3.77
C VAL A 102 -13.00 7.92 -4.41
N ARG A 103 -14.15 7.64 -3.82
CA ARG A 103 -15.48 8.07 -4.31
C ARG A 103 -15.58 9.58 -4.43
N LYS A 104 -15.09 10.33 -3.44
CA LYS A 104 -15.17 11.81 -3.45
C LYS A 104 -14.39 12.47 -4.57
N TYR A 105 -13.39 11.79 -5.11
CA TYR A 105 -12.60 12.27 -6.24
C TYR A 105 -12.84 11.47 -7.54
N GLN A 106 -13.82 10.60 -7.56
CA GLN A 106 -14.17 9.77 -8.72
C GLN A 106 -14.31 10.57 -10.01
N TRP A 107 -14.94 11.73 -9.96
CA TRP A 107 -15.13 12.63 -11.09
C TRP A 107 -13.81 13.01 -11.76
N LEU A 108 -12.75 13.28 -10.97
CA LEU A 108 -11.42 13.61 -11.48
C LEU A 108 -10.73 12.39 -12.07
N PHE A 109 -10.88 11.23 -11.46
CA PHE A 109 -10.24 10.01 -11.95
C PHE A 109 -10.86 9.54 -13.27
N GLN A 110 -12.15 9.78 -13.47
CA GLN A 110 -12.86 9.43 -14.70
C GLN A 110 -12.46 10.28 -15.92
N GLU A 111 -11.83 11.44 -15.70
CA GLU A 111 -11.29 12.27 -16.80
C GLU A 111 -10.13 11.60 -17.54
N TRP A 112 -9.47 10.62 -16.89
CA TRP A 112 -8.37 9.87 -17.48
C TRP A 112 -8.88 8.66 -18.24
N ASP A 113 -8.39 8.52 -19.49
CA ASP A 113 -8.62 7.32 -20.31
C ASP A 113 -7.63 6.22 -19.88
N VAL A 114 -7.99 5.48 -18.84
CA VAL A 114 -7.22 4.37 -18.29
C VAL A 114 -8.15 3.19 -17.99
N ASP A 115 -7.64 1.99 -18.17
CA ASP A 115 -8.41 0.76 -17.98
C ASP A 115 -8.35 0.25 -16.54
N GLU A 116 -7.25 0.53 -15.84
CA GLU A 116 -7.04 0.03 -14.48
C GLU A 116 -6.64 1.13 -13.50
N TYR A 117 -7.08 0.93 -12.27
CA TYR A 117 -6.76 1.77 -11.11
C TYR A 117 -5.98 0.97 -10.08
N LEU A 118 -4.76 1.44 -9.76
CA LEU A 118 -3.90 0.87 -8.73
C LEU A 118 -4.11 1.63 -7.42
N ILE A 119 -4.71 0.98 -6.42
CA ILE A 119 -4.94 1.54 -5.09
C ILE A 119 -3.84 1.10 -4.15
N LEU A 120 -3.16 2.05 -3.51
CA LEU A 120 -2.00 1.82 -2.67
C LEU A 120 -2.17 2.44 -1.29
N SER A 121 -1.55 1.84 -0.28
CA SER A 121 -1.38 2.44 1.04
C SER A 121 -0.10 3.27 1.10
N GLY A 122 -0.16 4.44 1.75
CA GLY A 122 0.97 5.39 1.82
C GLY A 122 1.90 5.20 3.03
N ASP A 123 1.82 4.09 3.75
CA ASP A 123 2.41 3.91 5.08
C ASP A 123 3.11 2.56 5.28
N GLN A 124 3.46 1.89 4.19
CA GLN A 124 4.07 0.56 4.18
C GLN A 124 5.51 0.61 3.66
N LEU A 125 6.34 -0.31 4.12
CA LEU A 125 7.73 -0.49 3.68
C LEU A 125 7.86 -1.82 2.92
N TYR A 126 8.11 -1.74 1.63
CA TYR A 126 8.32 -2.87 0.72
C TYR A 126 8.89 -2.40 -0.62
N ARG A 127 9.34 -3.33 -1.44
CA ARG A 127 9.71 -3.07 -2.83
C ARG A 127 8.93 -4.02 -3.73
N MET A 128 8.17 -3.48 -4.67
CA MET A 128 7.33 -4.27 -5.56
C MET A 128 7.31 -3.66 -6.96
N ASP A 129 7.48 -4.51 -7.96
CA ASP A 129 7.24 -4.14 -9.34
C ASP A 129 5.74 -4.26 -9.64
N TYR A 130 5.07 -3.12 -9.73
CA TYR A 130 3.63 -3.10 -10.02
C TYR A 130 3.32 -3.44 -11.49
N SER A 131 4.29 -3.41 -12.41
CA SER A 131 4.03 -3.85 -13.78
C SER A 131 3.67 -5.33 -13.82
N LEU A 132 4.39 -6.16 -13.06
CA LEU A 132 4.08 -7.59 -12.93
C LEU A 132 2.71 -7.83 -12.28
N PHE A 133 2.35 -7.01 -11.32
CA PHE A 133 1.04 -7.10 -10.66
C PHE A 133 -0.12 -6.73 -11.58
N VAL A 134 0.03 -5.67 -12.36
CA VAL A 134 -0.96 -5.26 -13.38
C VAL A 134 -1.04 -6.28 -14.52
N ASP A 135 0.09 -6.80 -14.99
CA ASP A 135 0.11 -7.82 -16.03
C ASP A 135 -0.56 -9.12 -15.57
N TYR A 136 -0.38 -9.49 -14.31
CA TYR A 136 -1.12 -10.61 -13.71
C TYR A 136 -2.63 -10.36 -13.70
N HIS A 137 -3.06 -9.17 -13.32
CA HIS A 137 -4.48 -8.76 -13.35
C HIS A 137 -5.08 -8.93 -14.76
N ARG A 138 -4.40 -8.38 -15.77
CA ARG A 138 -4.80 -8.45 -17.18
C ARG A 138 -4.84 -9.87 -17.71
N SER A 139 -3.78 -10.64 -17.45
CA SER A 139 -3.64 -12.01 -17.96
C SER A 139 -4.70 -12.96 -17.40
N ASN A 140 -5.25 -12.66 -16.24
CA ASN A 140 -6.32 -13.43 -15.61
C ASN A 140 -7.73 -12.90 -15.92
N GLY A 141 -7.86 -11.80 -16.68
CA GLY A 141 -9.14 -11.16 -16.92
C GLY A 141 -9.86 -10.79 -15.63
N ALA A 142 -9.10 -10.32 -14.63
CA ALA A 142 -9.65 -10.04 -13.32
C ALA A 142 -10.38 -8.70 -13.29
N ASP A 143 -11.45 -8.63 -12.49
CA ASP A 143 -12.14 -7.38 -12.18
C ASP A 143 -11.47 -6.66 -11.01
N LEU A 144 -10.94 -7.46 -10.07
CA LEU A 144 -10.18 -7.01 -8.92
C LEU A 144 -9.05 -7.99 -8.61
N THR A 145 -7.84 -7.49 -8.44
CA THR A 145 -6.71 -8.27 -7.93
C THR A 145 -6.20 -7.67 -6.63
N VAL A 146 -6.06 -8.51 -5.61
CA VAL A 146 -5.57 -8.14 -4.29
C VAL A 146 -4.16 -8.68 -4.11
N ALA A 147 -3.20 -7.81 -3.75
CA ALA A 147 -1.88 -8.26 -3.34
C ALA A 147 -1.97 -8.93 -1.96
N ALA A 148 -1.42 -10.13 -1.85
CA ALA A 148 -1.50 -10.99 -0.68
C ALA A 148 -0.13 -11.37 -0.17
N LEU A 149 0.03 -11.42 1.15
CA LEU A 149 1.25 -11.84 1.84
C LEU A 149 0.95 -13.06 2.71
N PRO A 150 1.75 -14.13 2.63
CA PRO A 150 1.68 -15.22 3.60
C PRO A 150 2.15 -14.76 4.98
N VAL A 151 1.34 -14.95 6.01
CA VAL A 151 1.62 -14.49 7.38
C VAL A 151 1.37 -15.60 8.41
N ASP A 152 1.98 -15.46 9.57
CA ASP A 152 1.71 -16.31 10.73
C ASP A 152 0.42 -15.92 11.49
N GLU A 153 0.01 -16.74 12.46
CA GLU A 153 -1.21 -16.51 13.23
C GLU A 153 -1.16 -15.21 14.03
N SER A 154 0.01 -14.82 14.54
CA SER A 154 0.15 -13.63 15.38
C SER A 154 -0.05 -12.33 14.60
N GLN A 155 0.33 -12.34 13.34
CA GLN A 155 0.16 -11.20 12.43
C GLN A 155 -1.25 -11.15 11.81
N ALA A 156 -1.86 -12.32 11.60
CA ALA A 156 -3.09 -12.49 10.84
C ALA A 156 -4.30 -11.71 11.39
N GLU A 157 -4.41 -11.54 12.72
CA GLU A 157 -5.51 -10.77 13.35
C GLU A 157 -5.53 -9.28 12.95
N GLY A 158 -4.38 -8.77 12.51
CA GLY A 158 -4.22 -7.35 12.12
C GLY A 158 -4.71 -7.02 10.73
N PHE A 159 -4.96 -8.03 9.87
CA PHE A 159 -5.18 -7.85 8.44
C PHE A 159 -6.50 -8.45 7.96
N GLY A 160 -6.94 -8.01 6.78
CA GLY A 160 -7.94 -8.74 6.01
C GLY A 160 -7.34 -10.05 5.50
N LEU A 161 -8.01 -11.18 5.74
CA LEU A 161 -7.57 -12.49 5.29
C LEU A 161 -8.41 -12.98 4.13
N MET A 162 -7.79 -13.76 3.25
CA MET A 162 -8.47 -14.36 2.10
C MET A 162 -8.21 -15.85 1.97
N ARG A 163 -9.23 -16.56 1.47
CA ARG A 163 -9.11 -17.96 1.02
C ARG A 163 -9.26 -18.00 -0.48
N THR A 164 -8.42 -18.80 -1.13
CA THR A 164 -8.37 -18.88 -2.58
C THR A 164 -8.48 -20.33 -3.04
N ASP A 165 -8.93 -20.54 -4.27
CA ASP A 165 -8.76 -21.80 -4.94
C ASP A 165 -7.35 -22.00 -5.51
N GLU A 166 -7.11 -23.12 -6.19
CA GLU A 166 -5.80 -23.47 -6.77
C GLU A 166 -5.38 -22.55 -7.93
N LEU A 167 -6.32 -21.83 -8.52
CA LEU A 167 -6.10 -20.87 -9.60
C LEU A 167 -5.91 -19.43 -9.08
N GLY A 168 -5.86 -19.24 -7.75
CA GLY A 168 -5.74 -17.94 -7.12
C GLY A 168 -7.02 -17.11 -7.13
N ASN A 169 -8.19 -17.71 -7.45
CA ASN A 169 -9.45 -16.97 -7.31
C ASN A 169 -9.81 -16.84 -5.83
N ILE A 170 -10.10 -15.64 -5.39
CA ILE A 170 -10.55 -15.38 -4.02
C ILE A 170 -11.98 -15.89 -3.86
N LYS A 171 -12.19 -16.78 -2.91
CA LYS A 171 -13.51 -17.36 -2.59
C LYS A 171 -14.11 -16.80 -1.32
N GLU A 172 -13.27 -16.34 -0.42
CA GLU A 172 -13.70 -15.77 0.85
C GLU A 172 -12.74 -14.66 1.25
N PHE A 173 -13.28 -13.58 1.81
CA PHE A 173 -12.52 -12.48 2.36
C PHE A 173 -13.12 -12.07 3.72
N CYS A 174 -12.29 -11.93 4.74
CA CYS A 174 -12.71 -11.54 6.07
C CYS A 174 -11.77 -10.47 6.65
N GLU A 175 -12.29 -9.29 6.93
CA GLU A 175 -11.53 -8.19 7.51
C GLU A 175 -11.31 -8.44 9.00
N LYS A 176 -10.04 -8.55 9.39
CA LYS A 176 -9.57 -8.71 10.78
C LYS A 176 -10.33 -9.77 11.58
N PRO A 177 -10.33 -11.03 11.11
CA PRO A 177 -10.98 -12.10 11.85
C PRO A 177 -10.27 -12.40 13.16
N SER A 178 -11.01 -12.91 14.13
CA SER A 178 -10.46 -13.32 15.43
C SER A 178 -11.06 -14.67 15.88
N GLY A 179 -10.37 -15.36 16.78
CA GLY A 179 -10.84 -16.63 17.36
C GLY A 179 -11.07 -17.73 16.29
N ASP A 180 -12.23 -18.38 16.34
CA ASP A 180 -12.54 -19.50 15.44
C ASP A 180 -12.65 -19.07 13.97
N LYS A 181 -13.07 -17.84 13.70
CA LYS A 181 -13.08 -17.28 12.34
C LYS A 181 -11.68 -17.15 11.76
N LEU A 182 -10.70 -16.73 12.59
CA LEU A 182 -9.31 -16.66 12.18
C LEU A 182 -8.81 -18.05 11.76
N LYS A 183 -9.00 -19.08 12.60
CA LYS A 183 -8.57 -20.45 12.32
C LYS A 183 -9.19 -21.01 11.03
N ALA A 184 -10.45 -20.66 10.75
CA ALA A 184 -11.15 -21.09 9.54
C ALA A 184 -10.56 -20.48 8.25
N MET A 185 -9.82 -19.36 8.36
CA MET A 185 -9.18 -18.69 7.21
C MET A 185 -7.82 -19.27 6.83
N ALA A 186 -7.30 -20.28 7.55
CA ALA A 186 -6.06 -20.94 7.21
C ALA A 186 -6.14 -21.63 5.84
N VAL A 187 -5.07 -21.54 5.05
CA VAL A 187 -4.91 -22.10 3.71
C VAL A 187 -3.57 -22.80 3.58
N ASP A 188 -3.46 -23.70 2.63
CA ASP A 188 -2.17 -24.29 2.27
C ASP A 188 -1.40 -23.33 1.36
N THR A 189 -0.47 -22.59 1.95
CA THR A 189 0.34 -21.59 1.22
C THR A 189 1.47 -22.22 0.38
N SER A 190 1.71 -23.54 0.48
CA SER A 190 2.67 -24.24 -0.38
C SER A 190 2.26 -24.18 -1.86
N LYS A 191 0.97 -24.09 -2.14
CA LYS A 191 0.38 -23.93 -3.49
C LYS A 191 0.85 -22.62 -4.18
N PHE A 192 1.36 -21.67 -3.43
CA PHE A 192 1.86 -20.38 -3.92
C PHE A 192 3.39 -20.31 -3.97
N GLY A 193 4.06 -21.48 -3.94
CA GLY A 193 5.51 -21.57 -4.09
C GLY A 193 6.32 -21.53 -2.79
N LEU A 194 5.65 -21.48 -1.63
CA LEU A 194 6.33 -21.57 -0.34
C LEU A 194 6.81 -23.00 -0.08
N SER A 195 7.94 -23.13 0.62
CA SER A 195 8.38 -24.43 1.10
C SER A 195 7.37 -25.03 2.08
N PRO A 196 7.27 -26.38 2.21
CA PRO A 196 6.34 -27.01 3.14
C PRO A 196 6.51 -26.57 4.60
N GLU A 197 7.74 -26.24 5.00
CA GLU A 197 8.06 -25.73 6.34
C GLU A 197 7.56 -24.31 6.52
N SER A 198 7.80 -23.44 5.53
CA SER A 198 7.35 -22.05 5.53
C SER A 198 5.81 -21.96 5.46
N SER A 199 5.18 -22.84 4.71
CA SER A 199 3.71 -22.91 4.62
C SER A 199 3.06 -23.24 5.97
N LYS A 200 3.66 -24.15 6.75
CA LYS A 200 3.17 -24.47 8.10
C LYS A 200 3.33 -23.31 9.08
N GLN A 201 4.36 -22.51 8.91
CA GLN A 201 4.60 -21.33 9.78
C GLN A 201 3.73 -20.14 9.38
N ARG A 202 3.40 -20.01 8.08
CA ARG A 202 2.63 -18.89 7.50
C ARG A 202 1.39 -19.39 6.76
N PRO A 203 0.38 -19.94 7.48
CA PRO A 203 -0.79 -20.57 6.87
C PRO A 203 -1.91 -19.61 6.49
N TYR A 204 -1.72 -18.29 6.59
CA TYR A 204 -2.73 -17.30 6.26
C TYR A 204 -2.29 -16.42 5.10
N LEU A 205 -3.22 -16.07 4.21
CA LEU A 205 -3.01 -15.06 3.17
C LEU A 205 -3.62 -13.74 3.61
N ALA A 206 -2.77 -12.79 3.95
CA ALA A 206 -3.16 -11.44 4.37
C ALA A 206 -3.20 -10.48 3.20
N SER A 207 -4.22 -9.62 3.15
CA SER A 207 -4.28 -8.50 2.22
C SER A 207 -3.24 -7.45 2.59
N MET A 208 -2.43 -7.05 1.63
CA MET A 208 -1.46 -5.96 1.80
C MET A 208 -2.13 -4.57 1.74
N GLY A 209 -3.44 -4.49 1.45
CA GLY A 209 -4.09 -3.20 1.21
C GLY A 209 -3.68 -2.57 -0.13
N ILE A 210 -3.28 -3.38 -1.08
CA ILE A 210 -2.82 -3.02 -2.42
C ILE A 210 -3.73 -3.72 -3.43
N TYR A 211 -4.37 -2.95 -4.30
CA TYR A 211 -5.40 -3.45 -5.19
C TYR A 211 -5.21 -2.94 -6.62
N VAL A 212 -5.50 -3.79 -7.62
CA VAL A 212 -5.76 -3.37 -9.00
C VAL A 212 -7.23 -3.62 -9.29
N PHE A 213 -7.93 -2.58 -9.70
CA PHE A 213 -9.32 -2.64 -10.14
C PHE A 213 -9.41 -2.35 -11.63
N SER A 214 -10.23 -3.10 -12.34
CA SER A 214 -10.74 -2.67 -13.65
C SER A 214 -11.60 -1.41 -13.48
N ARG A 215 -11.53 -0.49 -14.44
CA ARG A 215 -12.25 0.81 -14.41
C ARG A 215 -13.73 0.64 -14.09
N ASP A 216 -14.40 -0.19 -14.86
CA ASP A 216 -15.86 -0.35 -14.78
C ASP A 216 -16.28 -0.95 -13.44
N THR A 217 -15.54 -1.94 -12.95
CA THR A 217 -15.81 -2.59 -11.66
C THR A 217 -15.63 -1.61 -10.50
N LEU A 218 -14.56 -0.81 -10.51
CA LEU A 218 -14.31 0.18 -9.44
C LEU A 218 -15.47 1.18 -9.34
N PHE A 219 -15.80 1.83 -10.45
CA PHE A 219 -16.80 2.89 -10.42
C PHE A 219 -18.22 2.35 -10.24
N ASP A 220 -18.52 1.17 -10.76
CA ASP A 220 -19.80 0.52 -10.54
C ASP A 220 -20.03 0.20 -9.06
N LEU A 221 -19.03 -0.36 -8.37
CA LEU A 221 -19.06 -0.62 -6.93
C LEU A 221 -19.22 0.67 -6.12
N LEU A 222 -18.43 1.70 -6.43
CA LEU A 222 -18.49 2.97 -5.70
C LEU A 222 -19.82 3.70 -5.88
N ASN A 223 -20.46 3.60 -7.05
CA ASN A 223 -21.72 4.26 -7.37
C ASN A 223 -22.94 3.49 -6.85
N LYS A 224 -22.97 2.18 -6.99
CA LYS A 224 -24.09 1.34 -6.55
C LYS A 224 -24.19 1.23 -5.03
N PHE A 225 -23.06 1.34 -4.32
CA PHE A 225 -23.00 1.19 -2.87
C PHE A 225 -22.41 2.44 -2.18
N PRO A 226 -23.15 3.58 -2.20
CA PRO A 226 -22.63 4.85 -1.68
C PRO A 226 -22.39 4.84 -0.16
N SER A 227 -23.00 3.92 0.58
CA SER A 227 -22.82 3.75 2.03
C SER A 227 -21.56 2.95 2.39
N TYR A 228 -20.92 2.28 1.42
CA TYR A 228 -19.72 1.52 1.66
C TYR A 228 -18.50 2.45 1.68
N THR A 229 -17.75 2.40 2.76
CA THR A 229 -16.69 3.37 3.02
C THR A 229 -15.28 2.77 2.97
N ASP A 230 -15.16 1.45 3.11
CA ASP A 230 -13.86 0.77 3.20
C ASP A 230 -13.70 -0.33 2.14
N PHE A 231 -12.50 -0.44 1.55
CA PHE A 231 -12.24 -1.46 0.53
C PHE A 231 -12.27 -2.87 1.13
N GLY A 232 -11.58 -3.10 2.25
CA GLY A 232 -11.49 -4.44 2.86
C GLY A 232 -12.80 -4.88 3.49
N LYS A 233 -13.44 -3.97 4.24
CA LYS A 233 -14.64 -4.30 5.00
C LYS A 233 -15.90 -4.39 4.11
N ASP A 234 -16.01 -3.53 3.11
CA ASP A 234 -17.26 -3.33 2.39
C ASP A 234 -17.14 -3.75 0.91
N ILE A 235 -16.18 -3.19 0.17
CA ILE A 235 -16.10 -3.30 -1.30
C ILE A 235 -15.69 -4.71 -1.74
N ILE A 236 -14.63 -5.29 -1.17
CA ILE A 236 -14.15 -6.62 -1.56
C ILE A 236 -15.20 -7.69 -1.26
N PRO A 237 -15.83 -7.75 -0.07
CA PRO A 237 -16.91 -8.70 0.18
C PRO A 237 -18.12 -8.54 -0.75
N GLU A 238 -18.45 -7.31 -1.15
CA GLU A 238 -19.54 -7.07 -2.09
C GLU A 238 -19.21 -7.54 -3.51
N SER A 239 -17.99 -7.28 -3.96
CA SER A 239 -17.51 -7.77 -5.26
C SER A 239 -17.57 -9.31 -5.33
N LEU A 240 -17.23 -10.00 -4.23
CA LEU A 240 -17.39 -11.46 -4.13
C LEU A 240 -18.86 -11.90 -4.28
N LYS A 241 -19.80 -11.21 -3.64
CA LYS A 241 -21.24 -11.53 -3.74
C LYS A 241 -21.79 -11.32 -5.14
N ARG A 242 -21.24 -10.37 -5.88
CA ARG A 242 -21.58 -10.09 -7.27
C ARG A 242 -21.03 -11.12 -8.26
N ASN A 243 -20.16 -12.03 -7.79
CA ASN A 243 -19.40 -12.98 -8.60
C ASN A 243 -18.46 -12.28 -9.61
N ASP A 244 -17.92 -11.12 -9.27
CA ASP A 244 -16.82 -10.51 -10.02
C ASP A 244 -15.59 -11.45 -9.97
N VAL A 245 -14.71 -11.36 -10.96
CA VAL A 245 -13.48 -12.17 -11.00
C VAL A 245 -12.43 -11.58 -10.08
N LEU A 246 -12.32 -12.11 -8.87
CA LEU A 246 -11.32 -11.67 -7.87
C LEU A 246 -10.13 -12.61 -7.86
N LYS A 247 -8.93 -12.04 -8.00
CA LYS A 247 -7.66 -12.77 -7.96
C LYS A 247 -6.79 -12.33 -6.79
N SER A 248 -6.00 -13.27 -6.27
CA SER A 248 -4.93 -12.98 -5.33
C SER A 248 -3.58 -13.02 -6.05
N TYR A 249 -2.77 -11.99 -5.88
CA TYR A 249 -1.38 -11.96 -6.31
C TYR A 249 -0.50 -12.14 -5.09
N VAL A 250 0.18 -13.28 -4.98
CA VAL A 250 1.01 -13.56 -3.80
C VAL A 250 2.36 -12.88 -3.95
N PHE A 251 2.69 -12.03 -2.99
CA PHE A 251 3.96 -11.36 -2.83
C PHE A 251 4.78 -12.09 -1.76
N ASP A 252 5.98 -12.52 -2.09
CA ASP A 252 6.86 -13.24 -1.17
C ASP A 252 8.23 -12.54 -1.04
N ASP A 253 8.19 -11.31 -0.56
CA ASP A 253 9.37 -10.52 -0.21
C ASP A 253 9.07 -9.70 1.05
N TYR A 254 10.05 -8.92 1.51
CA TYR A 254 9.88 -8.09 2.69
C TYR A 254 8.77 -7.06 2.55
N TRP A 255 7.83 -7.10 3.46
CA TRP A 255 6.76 -6.12 3.59
C TRP A 255 6.45 -5.86 5.07
N GLU A 256 6.22 -4.60 5.43
CA GLU A 256 5.87 -4.18 6.78
C GLU A 256 4.82 -3.06 6.76
N ASP A 257 3.72 -3.24 7.50
CA ASP A 257 2.79 -2.13 7.80
C ASP A 257 3.31 -1.34 9.00
N ILE A 258 3.80 -0.14 8.75
CA ILE A 258 4.31 0.74 9.81
C ILE A 258 3.14 1.45 10.50
N GLY A 259 2.34 0.67 11.22
CA GLY A 259 1.11 1.12 11.89
C GLY A 259 1.26 1.49 13.36
N THR A 260 2.35 1.09 14.01
CA THR A 260 2.61 1.28 15.44
C THR A 260 4.03 1.74 15.70
N ILE A 261 4.30 2.25 16.92
CA ILE A 261 5.68 2.61 17.33
C ILE A 261 6.60 1.37 17.32
N GLY A 262 6.08 0.20 17.72
CA GLY A 262 6.83 -1.06 17.67
C GLY A 262 7.22 -1.42 16.24
N ALA A 263 6.28 -1.47 15.30
CA ALA A 263 6.56 -1.75 13.89
C ALA A 263 7.52 -0.71 13.27
N PHE A 264 7.39 0.56 13.64
CA PHE A 264 8.33 1.60 13.23
C PHE A 264 9.75 1.33 13.73
N PHE A 265 9.90 0.96 15.00
CA PHE A 265 11.20 0.65 15.61
C PHE A 265 11.83 -0.58 14.95
N GLU A 266 11.08 -1.68 14.86
CA GLU A 266 11.54 -2.94 14.25
C GLU A 266 11.93 -2.76 12.78
N SER A 267 11.15 -1.98 12.01
CA SER A 267 11.47 -1.68 10.61
C SER A 267 12.80 -0.93 10.47
N ASN A 268 13.09 0.04 11.35
CA ASN A 268 14.38 0.75 11.33
C ASN A 268 15.54 -0.18 11.73
N LEU A 269 15.35 -1.05 12.73
CA LEU A 269 16.36 -2.03 13.12
C LEU A 269 16.58 -3.10 12.03
N ALA A 270 15.53 -3.48 11.32
CA ALA A 270 15.65 -4.45 10.23
C ALA A 270 16.61 -3.98 9.14
N LEU A 271 16.71 -2.66 8.89
CA LEU A 271 17.63 -2.08 7.92
C LEU A 271 19.12 -2.20 8.30
N THR A 272 19.39 -2.48 9.56
CA THR A 272 20.78 -2.62 10.09
C THR A 272 21.22 -4.07 10.27
N LYS A 273 20.37 -5.05 9.94
CA LYS A 273 20.68 -6.47 10.11
C LYS A 273 21.84 -6.91 9.21
N GLN A 274 22.74 -7.71 9.79
CA GLN A 274 23.88 -8.32 9.11
C GLN A 274 23.62 -9.82 8.91
N PRO A 275 24.19 -10.46 7.87
CA PRO A 275 25.06 -9.90 6.81
C PRO A 275 24.31 -9.14 5.71
N LYS A 276 22.99 -9.28 5.61
CA LYS A 276 22.14 -8.61 4.62
C LYS A 276 20.82 -8.21 5.26
N PRO A 277 20.45 -6.92 5.19
CA PRO A 277 19.13 -6.48 5.67
C PRO A 277 18.02 -7.05 4.77
N PRO A 278 16.82 -7.32 5.31
CA PRO A 278 15.69 -7.80 4.52
C PRO A 278 15.19 -6.74 3.52
N PHE A 279 15.44 -5.47 3.77
CA PHE A 279 15.18 -4.36 2.88
C PHE A 279 16.40 -3.44 2.82
N SER A 280 16.76 -2.98 1.61
CA SER A 280 17.89 -2.06 1.40
C SER A 280 17.46 -0.86 0.55
N PHE A 281 17.86 0.34 0.97
CA PHE A 281 17.68 1.55 0.17
C PHE A 281 18.76 1.72 -0.92
N TYR A 282 19.74 0.84 -0.98
CA TYR A 282 20.89 0.87 -1.92
C TYR A 282 20.70 -0.10 -3.09
N ASP A 283 19.46 -0.27 -3.56
CA ASP A 283 19.17 -1.04 -4.76
C ASP A 283 19.23 -0.13 -5.99
N GLU A 284 20.20 -0.38 -6.86
CA GLU A 284 20.42 0.43 -8.07
C GLU A 284 19.36 0.19 -9.15
N LYS A 285 18.75 -1.00 -9.19
CA LYS A 285 17.74 -1.36 -10.19
C LYS A 285 16.37 -0.78 -9.85
N PHE A 286 16.02 -0.74 -8.56
CA PHE A 286 14.77 -0.22 -8.04
C PHE A 286 15.02 0.81 -6.92
N PRO A 287 15.57 1.99 -7.26
CA PRO A 287 15.93 3.01 -6.28
C PRO A 287 14.67 3.58 -5.62
N ILE A 288 14.79 3.93 -4.35
CA ILE A 288 13.76 4.71 -3.65
C ILE A 288 14.12 6.19 -3.79
N TYR A 289 13.29 6.92 -4.52
CA TYR A 289 13.46 8.35 -4.76
C TYR A 289 13.00 9.15 -3.55
N THR A 290 13.74 10.19 -3.21
CA THR A 290 13.37 11.15 -2.17
C THR A 290 14.08 12.49 -2.40
N ARG A 291 13.65 13.49 -1.66
CA ARG A 291 14.29 14.81 -1.75
C ARG A 291 15.74 14.76 -1.23
N PRO A 292 16.72 15.28 -1.98
CA PRO A 292 18.06 15.49 -1.46
C PRO A 292 18.02 16.40 -0.22
N ARG A 293 18.78 16.05 0.80
CA ARG A 293 18.97 16.88 1.99
C ARG A 293 20.43 17.26 2.13
N TYR A 294 20.68 18.54 2.12
CA TYR A 294 22.01 19.09 2.40
C TYR A 294 22.18 19.19 3.92
N LEU A 295 22.45 18.05 4.55
CA LEU A 295 22.74 17.98 5.98
C LEU A 295 24.24 18.17 6.22
N PRO A 296 24.65 18.59 7.44
CA PRO A 296 26.07 18.58 7.83
C PRO A 296 26.68 17.19 7.62
N PRO A 297 28.00 17.10 7.38
CA PRO A 297 28.68 15.81 7.30
C PRO A 297 28.43 14.94 8.53
N SER A 298 28.36 13.64 8.36
CA SER A 298 28.28 12.71 9.48
C SER A 298 29.53 12.83 10.35
N LYS A 299 29.35 12.87 11.66
CA LYS A 299 30.44 12.86 12.64
C LYS A 299 30.45 11.51 13.33
N LEU A 300 31.59 10.83 13.24
CA LEU A 300 31.82 9.55 13.89
C LEU A 300 32.79 9.75 15.05
N VAL A 301 32.40 9.36 16.25
CA VAL A 301 33.21 9.45 17.47
C VAL A 301 33.17 8.09 18.15
N ASP A 302 34.34 7.56 18.49
CA ASP A 302 34.51 6.24 19.12
C ASP A 302 33.75 5.12 18.38
N ALA A 303 33.77 5.14 17.06
CA ALA A 303 33.11 4.17 16.20
C ALA A 303 34.13 3.25 15.52
N GLN A 304 33.87 1.95 15.56
CA GLN A 304 34.57 0.97 14.76
C GLN A 304 33.80 0.75 13.45
N ILE A 305 34.44 1.02 12.33
CA ILE A 305 33.86 0.89 10.99
C ILE A 305 34.56 -0.25 10.28
N THR A 306 33.80 -1.24 9.83
CA THR A 306 34.28 -2.36 9.01
C THR A 306 33.44 -2.40 7.75
N ASP A 307 34.08 -2.68 6.60
CA ASP A 307 33.42 -2.89 5.30
C ASP A 307 32.48 -1.73 4.85
N SER A 308 32.99 -0.51 4.88
CA SER A 308 32.28 0.72 4.47
C SER A 308 32.58 1.11 3.02
#